data_0bc15232c904fb9fd1d781654ad9504e
#
_entry.id   0bc15232c904fb9fd1d781654ad9504e
#
_cell.length_a   1.000
_cell.length_b   1.000
_cell.length_c   1.000
_cell.angle_alpha   90.00
_cell.angle_beta   90.00
_cell.angle_gamma   90.00
#
_symmetry.space_group_name_H-M   'P 1'
#
loop_
_entity.id
_entity.type
_entity.pdbx_description
1 polymer ?
#
loop_
_entity_poly.entity_id
_entity_poly.type
_entity_poly.pdbx_seq_one_letter_code
_entity_poly.pdbx_strand_id
1 'polypeptide(L)'
;MRQITTDVAVIGAGPAGLSAAYQAARAGAKVTLIDENKRPGGQLYKQIHKFFGSKEHHAGVRGYLIGEELLCQVRDSGADVMLDSLVYGLLPDKSMGVVHEGRNYSVSAKKIIIASGAKENYMAFPGSTMPGVMGAGAAQTMVNVNRVLPGKRILMVGSGNVGLIVSYQLMQAGAEVVALVEGAPKIGGYGVHAGKIRRAGVPIYVGHTIKRVYGQEEVEGVEIAAVDEKWNLIEGTEKNFQVDTVCLAVGLNPMTELAWMVGCKFDFIPAFGGHVPLHDSKTTVEGVYVAGDITGVEEASSAMEEGNMAGVCAAWALGYLSQEEAQEKKEQIQRRLNTLRSGVFGERRRASKEKQLEDMRIYREGGNVL
;
A
#
# COMPACT_ATOMS: atom_id res chain seq x y z
N MET A 1 23.00 17.88 15.36
CA MET A 1 22.20 17.18 14.34
C MET A 1 22.96 17.26 13.02
N ARG A 2 23.19 16.13 12.34
CA ARG A 2 23.85 16.12 11.03
C ARG A 2 22.89 16.67 9.97
N GLN A 3 23.41 17.45 9.01
CA GLN A 3 22.61 18.03 7.92
C GLN A 3 22.90 17.32 6.61
N ILE A 4 21.84 17.00 5.87
CA ILE A 4 21.90 16.48 4.50
C ILE A 4 21.10 17.43 3.62
N THR A 5 21.67 17.78 2.46
CA THR A 5 20.99 18.56 1.43
C THR A 5 20.92 17.78 0.14
N THR A 6 19.75 17.78 -0.47
CA THR A 6 19.46 17.04 -1.70
C THR A 6 18.54 17.85 -2.62
N ASP A 7 18.49 17.51 -3.90
CA ASP A 7 17.54 18.13 -4.82
C ASP A 7 16.15 17.52 -4.65
N VAL A 8 16.09 16.19 -4.55
CA VAL A 8 14.84 15.44 -4.35
C VAL A 8 15.01 14.48 -3.18
N ALA A 9 14.18 14.62 -2.15
CA ALA A 9 14.03 13.61 -1.12
C ALA A 9 12.82 12.74 -1.45
N VAL A 10 13.01 11.41 -1.43
CA VAL A 10 11.93 10.43 -1.62
C VAL A 10 11.73 9.68 -0.31
N ILE A 11 10.51 9.70 0.22
CA ILE A 11 10.15 9.07 1.49
C ILE A 11 9.36 7.79 1.20
N GLY A 12 9.95 6.65 1.51
CA GLY A 12 9.44 5.32 1.24
C GLY A 12 10.16 4.62 0.09
N ALA A 13 10.76 3.46 0.32
CA ALA A 13 11.39 2.59 -0.68
C ALA A 13 10.47 1.44 -1.11
N GLY A 14 9.16 1.69 -1.16
CA GLY A 14 8.19 0.84 -1.84
C GLY A 14 8.30 0.98 -3.37
N PRO A 15 7.45 0.26 -4.14
CA PRO A 15 7.50 0.31 -5.61
C PRO A 15 7.39 1.74 -6.16
N ALA A 16 6.53 2.57 -5.58
CA ALA A 16 6.38 3.98 -5.99
C ALA A 16 7.64 4.81 -5.73
N GLY A 17 8.18 4.75 -4.50
CA GLY A 17 9.35 5.54 -4.13
C GLY A 17 10.62 5.12 -4.87
N LEU A 18 10.84 3.81 -5.06
CA LEU A 18 11.97 3.31 -5.85
C LEU A 18 11.90 3.79 -7.30
N SER A 19 10.70 3.70 -7.92
CA SER A 19 10.50 4.19 -9.29
C SER A 19 10.69 5.71 -9.40
N ALA A 20 10.20 6.47 -8.40
CA ALA A 20 10.36 7.91 -8.36
C ALA A 20 11.84 8.34 -8.21
N ALA A 21 12.56 7.70 -7.28
CA ALA A 21 13.97 7.94 -7.05
C ALA A 21 14.81 7.65 -8.31
N TYR A 22 14.53 6.52 -8.96
CA TYR A 22 15.19 6.14 -10.21
C TYR A 22 15.00 7.17 -11.32
N GLN A 23 13.75 7.61 -11.57
CA GLN A 23 13.47 8.58 -12.63
C GLN A 23 14.12 9.93 -12.36
N ALA A 24 14.07 10.42 -11.11
CA ALA A 24 14.68 11.70 -10.75
C ALA A 24 16.22 11.65 -10.85
N ALA A 25 16.84 10.59 -10.35
CA ALA A 25 18.29 10.42 -10.39
C ALA A 25 18.81 10.23 -11.82
N ARG A 26 18.11 9.42 -12.66
CA ARG A 26 18.46 9.29 -14.09
C ARG A 26 18.37 10.58 -14.89
N ALA A 27 17.54 11.51 -14.46
CA ALA A 27 17.47 12.84 -15.06
C ALA A 27 18.65 13.75 -14.64
N GLY A 28 19.44 13.34 -13.64
CA GLY A 28 20.61 14.08 -13.14
C GLY A 28 20.38 14.80 -11.81
N ALA A 29 19.21 14.65 -11.17
CA ALA A 29 18.97 15.24 -9.86
C ALA A 29 19.77 14.49 -8.77
N LYS A 30 20.27 15.21 -7.77
CA LYS A 30 20.77 14.61 -6.54
C LYS A 30 19.58 14.11 -5.73
N VAL A 31 19.47 12.78 -5.53
CA VAL A 31 18.34 12.12 -4.86
C VAL A 31 18.78 11.48 -3.57
N THR A 32 17.99 11.64 -2.51
CA THR A 32 18.10 10.86 -1.27
C THR A 32 16.80 10.08 -1.05
N LEU A 33 16.87 8.76 -1.10
CA LEU A 33 15.77 7.84 -0.81
C LEU A 33 15.85 7.39 0.65
N ILE A 34 14.76 7.53 1.40
CA ILE A 34 14.70 7.25 2.83
C ILE A 34 13.58 6.25 3.11
N ASP A 35 13.85 5.16 3.84
CA ASP A 35 12.85 4.18 4.24
C ASP A 35 13.10 3.64 5.65
N GLU A 36 12.04 3.46 6.43
CA GLU A 36 12.10 2.94 7.80
C GLU A 36 12.54 1.47 7.88
N ASN A 37 12.33 0.72 6.80
CA ASN A 37 12.67 -0.70 6.76
C ASN A 37 14.13 -0.93 6.37
N LYS A 38 14.70 -2.03 6.89
CA LYS A 38 16.04 -2.50 6.52
C LYS A 38 16.12 -3.07 5.10
N ARG A 39 14.98 -3.42 4.51
CA ARG A 39 14.86 -4.03 3.18
C ARG A 39 14.02 -3.15 2.28
N PRO A 40 14.39 -3.05 0.99
CA PRO A 40 13.62 -2.29 0.01
C PRO A 40 12.35 -3.02 -0.41
N GLY A 41 11.48 -2.28 -1.09
CA GLY A 41 10.31 -2.84 -1.76
C GLY A 41 9.01 -2.62 -1.02
N GLY A 42 9.01 -2.03 0.19
CA GLY A 42 7.79 -1.81 0.96
C GLY A 42 6.99 -3.12 1.08
N GLN A 43 5.74 -3.13 0.66
CA GLN A 43 4.92 -4.36 0.74
C GLN A 43 5.40 -5.49 -0.19
N LEU A 44 6.25 -5.22 -1.19
CA LEU A 44 6.81 -6.24 -2.09
C LEU A 44 7.71 -7.24 -1.36
N TYR A 45 8.47 -6.82 -0.36
CA TYR A 45 9.48 -7.69 0.28
C TYR A 45 8.90 -8.92 0.97
N LYS A 46 7.62 -8.90 1.33
CA LYS A 46 6.90 -10.04 1.90
C LYS A 46 6.10 -10.85 0.87
N GLN A 47 6.06 -10.43 -0.40
CA GLN A 47 5.31 -11.09 -1.47
C GLN A 47 6.14 -12.20 -2.11
N ILE A 48 5.90 -13.45 -1.70
CA ILE A 48 6.62 -14.63 -2.23
C ILE A 48 5.99 -15.19 -3.51
N HIS A 49 4.79 -14.77 -3.88
CA HIS A 49 4.15 -15.20 -5.14
C HIS A 49 4.72 -14.44 -6.35
N LYS A 50 4.57 -15.03 -7.54
CA LYS A 50 4.92 -14.40 -8.80
C LYS A 50 3.85 -13.39 -9.22
N PHE A 51 4.27 -12.23 -9.68
CA PHE A 51 3.39 -11.19 -10.16
C PHE A 51 2.75 -11.57 -11.49
N PHE A 52 1.54 -11.05 -11.71
CA PHE A 52 0.80 -11.15 -12.96
C PHE A 52 0.92 -9.83 -13.72
N GLY A 53 0.48 -9.82 -14.98
CA GLY A 53 0.43 -8.62 -15.81
C GLY A 53 1.46 -8.63 -16.93
N SER A 54 2.02 -7.47 -17.25
CA SER A 54 2.98 -7.32 -18.34
C SER A 54 4.43 -7.57 -17.90
N LYS A 55 5.31 -7.84 -18.88
CA LYS A 55 6.75 -7.94 -18.63
C LYS A 55 7.35 -6.62 -18.14
N GLU A 56 6.80 -5.48 -18.55
CA GLU A 56 7.20 -4.13 -18.08
C GLU A 56 6.98 -3.94 -16.59
N HIS A 57 6.05 -4.70 -16.00
CA HIS A 57 5.75 -4.69 -14.59
C HIS A 57 6.14 -6.00 -13.89
N HIS A 58 7.24 -6.61 -14.35
CA HIS A 58 7.87 -7.78 -13.72
C HIS A 58 6.97 -9.03 -13.66
N ALA A 59 6.06 -9.26 -14.61
CA ALA A 59 5.26 -10.48 -14.65
C ALA A 59 6.14 -11.74 -14.59
N GLY A 60 5.78 -12.68 -13.71
CA GLY A 60 6.50 -13.92 -13.48
C GLY A 60 7.62 -13.82 -12.44
N VAL A 61 7.98 -12.62 -11.98
CA VAL A 61 8.97 -12.38 -10.93
C VAL A 61 8.30 -12.38 -9.54
N ARG A 62 8.99 -12.82 -8.50
CA ARG A 62 8.50 -12.76 -7.12
C ARG A 62 8.63 -11.34 -6.57
N GLY A 63 7.64 -10.90 -5.76
CA GLY A 63 7.60 -9.52 -5.27
C GLY A 63 8.87 -9.05 -4.56
N TYR A 64 9.47 -9.88 -3.69
CA TYR A 64 10.69 -9.51 -2.97
C TYR A 64 11.89 -9.30 -3.90
N LEU A 65 11.98 -10.05 -5.03
CA LEU A 65 13.03 -9.86 -6.04
C LEU A 65 12.83 -8.56 -6.83
N ILE A 66 11.58 -8.18 -7.06
CA ILE A 66 11.25 -6.90 -7.73
C ILE A 66 11.77 -5.71 -6.89
N GLY A 67 11.56 -5.75 -5.57
CA GLY A 67 12.05 -4.69 -4.68
C GLY A 67 13.57 -4.56 -4.70
N GLU A 68 14.29 -5.70 -4.72
CA GLU A 68 15.74 -5.75 -4.81
C GLU A 68 16.27 -5.22 -6.15
N GLU A 69 15.62 -5.62 -7.26
CA GLU A 69 15.97 -5.16 -8.61
C GLU A 69 15.78 -3.66 -8.76
N LEU A 70 14.65 -3.12 -8.29
CA LEU A 70 14.40 -1.68 -8.31
C LEU A 70 15.40 -0.90 -7.46
N LEU A 71 15.82 -1.43 -6.30
CA LEU A 71 16.85 -0.80 -5.48
C LEU A 71 18.21 -0.78 -6.19
N CYS A 72 18.58 -1.86 -6.87
CA CYS A 72 19.80 -1.87 -7.67
C CYS A 72 19.78 -0.75 -8.74
N GLN A 73 18.67 -0.61 -9.46
CA GLN A 73 18.51 0.47 -10.45
C GLN A 73 18.64 1.87 -9.82
N VAL A 74 18.08 2.07 -8.63
CA VAL A 74 18.20 3.34 -7.89
C VAL A 74 19.66 3.61 -7.53
N ARG A 75 20.37 2.63 -6.98
CA ARG A 75 21.80 2.79 -6.63
C ARG A 75 22.68 3.03 -7.85
N ASP A 76 22.45 2.29 -8.93
CA ASP A 76 23.20 2.44 -10.19
C ASP A 76 22.95 3.81 -10.84
N SER A 77 21.82 4.46 -10.55
CA SER A 77 21.55 5.84 -10.99
C SER A 77 22.24 6.92 -10.15
N GLY A 78 22.98 6.54 -9.10
CA GLY A 78 23.74 7.47 -8.25
C GLY A 78 22.94 8.12 -7.13
N ALA A 79 21.75 7.61 -6.81
CA ALA A 79 20.97 8.09 -5.68
C ALA A 79 21.54 7.60 -4.32
N ASP A 80 21.53 8.48 -3.32
CA ASP A 80 21.84 8.13 -1.94
C ASP A 80 20.66 7.36 -1.33
N VAL A 81 20.90 6.20 -0.69
CA VAL A 81 19.87 5.34 -0.09
C VAL A 81 20.09 5.22 1.41
N MET A 82 19.08 5.60 2.18
CA MET A 82 19.02 5.51 3.63
C MET A 82 17.89 4.55 4.04
N LEU A 83 18.19 3.25 4.12
CA LEU A 83 17.31 2.26 4.75
C LEU A 83 17.48 2.28 6.27
N ASP A 84 16.58 1.61 7.02
CA ASP A 84 16.56 1.65 8.50
C ASP A 84 16.54 3.10 9.03
N SER A 85 15.73 3.95 8.36
CA SER A 85 15.72 5.40 8.55
C SER A 85 14.30 5.93 8.61
N LEU A 86 13.87 6.33 9.80
CA LEU A 86 12.52 6.84 10.05
C LEU A 86 12.46 8.36 9.83
N VAL A 87 11.63 8.81 8.90
CA VAL A 87 11.21 10.21 8.80
C VAL A 87 10.07 10.43 9.80
N TYR A 88 10.38 11.11 10.91
CA TYR A 88 9.41 11.34 11.99
C TYR A 88 8.71 12.70 11.92
N GLY A 89 9.15 13.58 11.04
CA GLY A 89 8.54 14.90 10.87
C GLY A 89 8.91 15.54 9.54
N LEU A 90 7.97 16.27 8.99
CA LEU A 90 8.12 17.04 7.76
C LEU A 90 7.53 18.42 7.97
N LEU A 91 8.38 19.46 7.82
CA LEU A 91 8.01 20.84 8.08
C LEU A 91 7.62 21.58 6.79
N PRO A 92 6.86 22.70 6.88
CA PRO A 92 6.44 23.49 5.72
C PRO A 92 7.60 24.06 4.88
N ASP A 93 8.77 24.27 5.47
CA ASP A 93 9.99 24.69 4.77
C ASP A 93 10.69 23.55 4.01
N LYS A 94 10.09 22.38 3.98
CA LYS A 94 10.59 21.15 3.37
C LYS A 94 11.84 20.57 4.05
N SER A 95 12.11 20.97 5.29
CA SER A 95 13.05 20.25 6.14
C SER A 95 12.35 19.06 6.82
N MET A 96 13.08 17.99 7.02
CA MET A 96 12.56 16.79 7.67
C MET A 96 13.52 16.27 8.75
N GLY A 97 12.94 15.77 9.82
CA GLY A 97 13.64 15.04 10.87
C GLY A 97 13.72 13.55 10.53
N VAL A 98 14.93 13.01 10.54
CA VAL A 98 15.20 11.61 10.22
C VAL A 98 16.02 10.97 11.34
N VAL A 99 15.59 9.80 11.80
CA VAL A 99 16.43 8.95 12.68
C VAL A 99 17.03 7.85 11.82
N HIS A 100 18.35 7.74 11.83
CA HIS A 100 19.13 6.70 11.17
C HIS A 100 20.22 6.20 12.11
N GLU A 101 20.28 4.89 12.34
CA GLU A 101 21.23 4.25 13.27
C GLU A 101 21.24 4.91 14.68
N GLY A 102 20.04 5.23 15.20
CA GLY A 102 19.89 5.89 16.50
C GLY A 102 20.37 7.36 16.57
N ARG A 103 20.67 7.98 15.45
CA ARG A 103 21.13 9.37 15.35
C ARG A 103 20.13 10.23 14.60
N ASN A 104 19.98 11.49 15.04
CA ASN A 104 19.11 12.45 14.38
C ASN A 104 19.85 13.21 13.25
N TYR A 105 19.16 13.27 12.11
CA TYR A 105 19.55 14.05 10.93
C TYR A 105 18.48 15.08 10.63
N SER A 106 18.89 16.21 10.06
CA SER A 106 18.02 17.15 9.36
C SER A 106 18.27 17.01 7.87
N VAL A 107 17.26 16.64 7.11
CA VAL A 107 17.33 16.55 5.65
C VAL A 107 16.54 17.72 5.07
N SER A 108 17.17 18.50 4.20
CA SER A 108 16.53 19.60 3.46
C SER A 108 16.53 19.27 1.98
N ALA A 109 15.38 19.40 1.31
CA ALA A 109 15.23 19.09 -0.09
C ALA A 109 14.53 20.22 -0.85
N LYS A 110 14.91 20.43 -2.13
CA LYS A 110 14.19 21.36 -3.01
C LYS A 110 12.82 20.84 -3.39
N LYS A 111 12.70 19.52 -3.60
CA LYS A 111 11.45 18.79 -3.88
C LYS A 111 11.37 17.55 -3.00
N ILE A 112 10.14 17.19 -2.61
CA ILE A 112 9.85 16.01 -1.79
C ILE A 112 8.84 15.15 -2.51
N ILE A 113 9.06 13.83 -2.52
CA ILE A 113 8.11 12.83 -2.99
C ILE A 113 7.75 11.94 -1.80
N ILE A 114 6.49 11.99 -1.37
CA ILE A 114 5.98 11.16 -0.29
C ILE A 114 5.38 9.89 -0.92
N ALA A 115 5.99 8.74 -0.66
CA ALA A 115 5.58 7.41 -1.11
C ALA A 115 5.44 6.44 0.07
N SER A 116 4.85 6.92 1.16
CA SER A 116 4.70 6.23 2.45
C SER A 116 3.80 5.00 2.42
N GLY A 117 3.02 4.83 1.34
CA GLY A 117 2.17 3.65 1.17
C GLY A 117 0.89 3.69 2.02
N ALA A 118 0.48 2.51 2.50
CA ALA A 118 -0.73 2.32 3.29
C ALA A 118 -0.53 1.31 4.41
N LYS A 119 -1.34 1.43 5.45
CA LYS A 119 -1.41 0.53 6.62
C LYS A 119 -2.71 -0.27 6.61
N GLU A 120 -2.72 -1.42 7.28
CA GLU A 120 -3.90 -2.27 7.40
C GLU A 120 -4.98 -1.60 8.25
N ASN A 121 -6.23 -1.73 7.80
CA ASN A 121 -7.39 -1.37 8.61
C ASN A 121 -7.59 -2.39 9.73
N TYR A 122 -8.12 -1.89 10.82
CA TYR A 122 -8.57 -2.70 11.94
C TYR A 122 -10.10 -2.73 12.00
N MET A 123 -10.66 -3.84 12.44
CA MET A 123 -12.09 -4.00 12.66
C MET A 123 -12.35 -4.28 14.15
N ALA A 124 -13.19 -3.45 14.77
CA ALA A 124 -13.56 -3.62 16.17
C ALA A 124 -14.73 -4.60 16.29
N PHE A 125 -14.58 -5.60 17.15
CA PHE A 125 -15.62 -6.58 17.54
C PHE A 125 -15.28 -7.12 18.94
N PRO A 126 -16.20 -7.75 19.64
CA PRO A 126 -15.93 -8.37 20.96
C PRO A 126 -14.77 -9.38 20.86
N GLY A 127 -13.73 -9.16 21.66
CA GLY A 127 -12.51 -9.97 21.66
C GLY A 127 -11.44 -9.58 20.62
N SER A 128 -11.62 -8.47 19.89
CA SER A 128 -10.68 -8.03 18.84
C SER A 128 -9.26 -7.71 19.32
N THR A 129 -9.08 -7.41 20.62
CA THR A 129 -7.76 -7.13 21.22
C THR A 129 -7.09 -8.36 21.83
N MET A 130 -7.71 -9.53 21.72
CA MET A 130 -7.18 -10.77 22.30
C MET A 130 -5.91 -11.21 21.56
N PRO A 131 -4.85 -11.69 22.26
CA PRO A 131 -3.70 -12.31 21.61
C PRO A 131 -4.14 -13.43 20.66
N GLY A 132 -3.62 -13.41 19.41
CA GLY A 132 -4.07 -14.27 18.32
C GLY A 132 -4.96 -13.56 17.29
N VAL A 133 -5.47 -12.34 17.57
CA VAL A 133 -6.11 -11.49 16.56
C VAL A 133 -5.07 -10.54 15.95
N MET A 134 -4.91 -10.56 14.63
CA MET A 134 -3.92 -9.74 13.93
C MET A 134 -4.34 -9.38 12.50
N GLY A 135 -3.65 -8.41 11.90
CA GLY A 135 -3.78 -8.12 10.46
C GLY A 135 -3.22 -9.25 9.60
N ALA A 136 -3.81 -9.46 8.44
CA ALA A 136 -3.35 -10.48 7.48
C ALA A 136 -1.92 -10.18 6.97
N GLY A 137 -1.57 -8.90 6.79
CA GLY A 137 -0.22 -8.47 6.42
C GLY A 137 0.80 -8.65 7.53
N ALA A 138 0.40 -8.56 8.80
CA ALA A 138 1.23 -8.92 9.94
C ALA A 138 1.52 -10.43 9.93
N ALA A 139 0.50 -11.27 9.78
CA ALA A 139 0.65 -12.73 9.64
C ALA A 139 1.55 -13.09 8.44
N GLN A 140 1.37 -12.41 7.31
CA GLN A 140 2.22 -12.57 6.12
C GLN A 140 3.68 -12.22 6.41
N THR A 141 3.95 -11.16 7.16
CA THR A 141 5.30 -10.77 7.56
C THR A 141 5.93 -11.83 8.47
N MET A 142 5.19 -12.32 9.47
CA MET A 142 5.66 -13.40 10.34
C MET A 142 6.10 -14.62 9.53
N VAL A 143 5.27 -15.10 8.61
CA VAL A 143 5.57 -16.32 7.82
C VAL A 143 6.64 -16.07 6.78
N ASN A 144 6.49 -15.06 5.94
CA ASN A 144 7.32 -14.90 4.74
C ASN A 144 8.67 -14.24 5.04
N VAL A 145 8.76 -13.41 6.07
CA VAL A 145 9.98 -12.67 6.43
C VAL A 145 10.65 -13.28 7.65
N ASN A 146 9.88 -13.45 8.74
CA ASN A 146 10.45 -13.88 10.04
C ASN A 146 10.53 -15.40 10.18
N ARG A 147 9.88 -16.16 9.27
CA ARG A 147 9.82 -17.64 9.32
C ARG A 147 9.16 -18.16 10.60
N VAL A 148 8.18 -17.43 11.11
CA VAL A 148 7.39 -17.78 12.29
C VAL A 148 5.93 -18.01 11.86
N LEU A 149 5.36 -19.14 12.26
CA LEU A 149 3.95 -19.43 12.03
C LEU A 149 3.12 -18.69 13.08
N PRO A 150 2.14 -17.83 12.67
CA PRO A 150 1.36 -17.02 13.63
C PRO A 150 0.37 -17.85 14.47
N GLY A 151 0.00 -19.02 13.98
CA GLY A 151 -0.90 -19.97 14.63
C GLY A 151 -1.07 -21.22 13.77
N LYS A 152 -1.76 -22.23 14.32
CA LYS A 152 -1.96 -23.51 13.64
C LYS A 152 -3.32 -23.62 12.96
N ARG A 153 -4.36 -23.03 13.55
CA ARG A 153 -5.75 -23.05 13.08
C ARG A 153 -6.27 -21.64 12.93
N ILE A 154 -6.39 -21.19 11.69
CA ILE A 154 -6.57 -19.77 11.36
C ILE A 154 -7.91 -19.54 10.67
N LEU A 155 -8.68 -18.56 11.15
CA LEU A 155 -9.80 -18.00 10.39
C LEU A 155 -9.36 -16.68 9.73
N MET A 156 -9.64 -16.56 8.42
CA MET A 156 -9.33 -15.34 7.67
C MET A 156 -10.61 -14.52 7.44
N VAL A 157 -10.57 -13.22 7.75
CA VAL A 157 -11.64 -12.26 7.48
C VAL A 157 -11.26 -11.38 6.32
N GLY A 158 -12.13 -11.33 5.31
CA GLY A 158 -11.92 -10.63 4.06
C GLY A 158 -11.44 -11.55 2.93
N SER A 159 -12.15 -11.47 1.80
CA SER A 159 -11.88 -12.25 0.57
C SER A 159 -11.30 -11.41 -0.56
N GLY A 160 -10.72 -10.25 -0.23
CA GLY A 160 -9.89 -9.47 -1.16
C GLY A 160 -8.61 -10.22 -1.54
N ASN A 161 -7.82 -9.66 -2.47
CA ASN A 161 -6.57 -10.31 -2.91
C ASN A 161 -5.63 -10.64 -1.74
N VAL A 162 -5.52 -9.74 -0.75
CA VAL A 162 -4.67 -9.97 0.44
C VAL A 162 -5.15 -11.19 1.21
N GLY A 163 -6.44 -11.26 1.58
CA GLY A 163 -6.98 -12.38 2.35
C GLY A 163 -6.80 -13.73 1.63
N LEU A 164 -7.09 -13.78 0.33
CA LEU A 164 -6.93 -15.00 -0.48
C LEU A 164 -5.46 -15.43 -0.62
N ILE A 165 -4.56 -14.48 -0.89
CA ILE A 165 -3.13 -14.77 -1.09
C ILE A 165 -2.49 -15.20 0.22
N VAL A 166 -2.73 -14.46 1.31
CA VAL A 166 -2.17 -14.75 2.62
C VAL A 166 -2.67 -16.09 3.15
N SER A 167 -3.98 -16.39 3.01
CA SER A 167 -4.52 -17.71 3.37
C SER A 167 -3.77 -18.85 2.67
N TYR A 168 -3.52 -18.71 1.37
CA TYR A 168 -2.76 -19.73 0.63
C TYR A 168 -1.31 -19.85 1.12
N GLN A 169 -0.67 -18.73 1.46
CA GLN A 169 0.70 -18.73 1.99
C GLN A 169 0.78 -19.35 3.40
N LEU A 170 -0.20 -19.09 4.25
CA LEU A 170 -0.30 -19.72 5.57
C LEU A 170 -0.46 -21.23 5.47
N MET A 171 -1.30 -21.73 4.55
CA MET A 171 -1.42 -23.17 4.27
C MET A 171 -0.10 -23.78 3.74
N GLN A 172 0.61 -23.06 2.87
CA GLN A 172 1.93 -23.51 2.39
C GLN A 172 2.98 -23.55 3.51
N ALA A 173 2.82 -22.76 4.55
CA ALA A 173 3.67 -22.76 5.74
C ALA A 173 3.27 -23.82 6.78
N GLY A 174 2.17 -24.56 6.56
CA GLY A 174 1.72 -25.64 7.41
C GLY A 174 0.58 -25.29 8.37
N ALA A 175 -0.02 -24.09 8.29
CA ALA A 175 -1.24 -23.77 9.03
C ALA A 175 -2.48 -24.37 8.36
N GLU A 176 -3.49 -24.70 9.15
CA GLU A 176 -4.83 -24.98 8.68
C GLU A 176 -5.63 -23.69 8.61
N VAL A 177 -6.07 -23.29 7.42
CA VAL A 177 -7.05 -22.20 7.28
C VAL A 177 -8.44 -22.83 7.32
N VAL A 178 -9.14 -22.66 8.44
CA VAL A 178 -10.42 -23.35 8.68
C VAL A 178 -11.58 -22.75 7.88
N ALA A 179 -11.52 -21.43 7.62
CA ALA A 179 -12.51 -20.74 6.80
C ALA A 179 -11.99 -19.37 6.35
N LEU A 180 -12.56 -18.87 5.24
CA LEU A 180 -12.60 -17.45 4.91
C LEU A 180 -14.00 -16.89 5.14
N VAL A 181 -14.07 -15.66 5.65
CA VAL A 181 -15.32 -14.95 5.94
C VAL A 181 -15.32 -13.62 5.17
N GLU A 182 -16.41 -13.34 4.45
CA GLU A 182 -16.58 -12.15 3.64
C GLU A 182 -17.94 -11.52 3.89
N GLY A 183 -17.97 -10.28 4.33
CA GLY A 183 -19.23 -9.57 4.60
C GLY A 183 -20.04 -9.24 3.35
N ALA A 184 -19.36 -8.99 2.23
CA ALA A 184 -20.05 -8.77 0.96
C ALA A 184 -20.72 -10.05 0.42
N PRO A 185 -21.76 -9.92 -0.45
CA PRO A 185 -22.46 -11.07 -1.01
C PRO A 185 -21.64 -11.87 -2.04
N LYS A 186 -20.42 -11.39 -2.36
CA LYS A 186 -19.51 -12.05 -3.33
C LYS A 186 -18.06 -11.82 -2.95
N ILE A 187 -17.19 -12.72 -3.41
CA ILE A 187 -15.74 -12.66 -3.22
C ILE A 187 -15.18 -11.38 -3.88
N GLY A 188 -14.35 -10.63 -3.13
CA GLY A 188 -13.78 -9.37 -3.58
C GLY A 188 -12.51 -9.49 -4.43
N GLY A 189 -11.74 -10.57 -4.25
CA GLY A 189 -10.46 -10.78 -4.94
C GLY A 189 -10.57 -11.53 -6.27
N TYR A 190 -9.44 -11.71 -6.94
CA TYR A 190 -9.39 -12.38 -8.25
C TYR A 190 -9.77 -13.86 -8.16
N GLY A 191 -10.57 -14.32 -9.13
CA GLY A 191 -11.04 -15.69 -9.20
C GLY A 191 -9.93 -16.76 -9.21
N VAL A 192 -8.74 -16.42 -9.74
CA VAL A 192 -7.58 -17.32 -9.72
C VAL A 192 -7.11 -17.63 -8.30
N HIS A 193 -7.16 -16.65 -7.39
CA HIS A 193 -6.80 -16.86 -5.99
C HIS A 193 -7.92 -17.59 -5.23
N ALA A 194 -9.17 -17.19 -5.42
CA ALA A 194 -10.32 -17.86 -4.84
C ALA A 194 -10.38 -19.34 -5.25
N GLY A 195 -10.06 -19.65 -6.52
CA GLY A 195 -9.98 -21.01 -7.02
C GLY A 195 -8.93 -21.88 -6.31
N LYS A 196 -7.80 -21.30 -5.90
CA LYS A 196 -6.78 -22.03 -5.11
C LYS A 196 -7.30 -22.40 -3.72
N ILE A 197 -7.96 -21.48 -3.05
CA ILE A 197 -8.56 -21.68 -1.72
C ILE A 197 -9.63 -22.77 -1.76
N ARG A 198 -10.54 -22.69 -2.74
CA ARG A 198 -11.60 -23.71 -2.92
C ARG A 198 -11.04 -25.10 -3.22
N ARG A 199 -10.02 -25.20 -4.09
CA ARG A 199 -9.36 -26.49 -4.38
C ARG A 199 -8.64 -27.08 -3.18
N ALA A 200 -8.18 -26.24 -2.25
CA ALA A 200 -7.60 -26.67 -0.99
C ALA A 200 -8.67 -27.12 0.05
N GLY A 201 -9.96 -27.08 -0.29
CA GLY A 201 -11.05 -27.51 0.58
C GLY A 201 -11.48 -26.47 1.62
N VAL A 202 -10.98 -25.24 1.57
CA VAL A 202 -11.30 -24.19 2.53
C VAL A 202 -12.67 -23.56 2.18
N PRO A 203 -13.66 -23.59 3.08
CA PRO A 203 -14.95 -22.95 2.86
C PRO A 203 -14.81 -21.42 2.85
N ILE A 204 -15.60 -20.76 1.99
CA ILE A 204 -15.69 -19.30 1.92
C ILE A 204 -17.13 -18.90 2.22
N TYR A 205 -17.34 -18.24 3.35
CA TYR A 205 -18.64 -17.76 3.81
C TYR A 205 -18.81 -16.30 3.36
N VAL A 206 -19.54 -16.08 2.28
CA VAL A 206 -19.96 -14.74 1.83
C VAL A 206 -21.22 -14.29 2.57
N GLY A 207 -21.44 -12.98 2.72
CA GLY A 207 -22.53 -12.42 3.51
C GLY A 207 -22.42 -12.73 5.01
N HIS A 208 -21.19 -12.97 5.51
CA HIS A 208 -20.93 -13.27 6.92
C HIS A 208 -19.83 -12.36 7.47
N THR A 209 -19.88 -12.10 8.77
CA THR A 209 -18.83 -11.37 9.48
C THR A 209 -18.54 -12.00 10.85
N ILE A 210 -17.47 -11.55 11.50
CA ILE A 210 -17.19 -11.91 12.89
C ILE A 210 -18.27 -11.32 13.80
N LYS A 211 -18.85 -12.15 14.66
CA LYS A 211 -19.69 -11.72 15.77
C LYS A 211 -18.85 -11.48 17.02
N ARG A 212 -17.97 -12.43 17.35
CA ARG A 212 -17.01 -12.32 18.48
C ARG A 212 -15.87 -13.32 18.35
N VAL A 213 -14.77 -13.00 19.02
CA VAL A 213 -13.69 -13.94 19.34
C VAL A 213 -13.74 -14.21 20.84
N TYR A 214 -13.41 -15.41 21.25
CA TYR A 214 -13.45 -15.82 22.66
C TYR A 214 -12.24 -16.69 23.02
N GLY A 215 -11.88 -16.69 24.29
CA GLY A 215 -10.80 -17.42 24.93
C GLY A 215 -10.55 -16.87 26.33
N GLN A 216 -9.63 -17.44 27.07
CA GLN A 216 -9.24 -16.93 28.39
C GLN A 216 -8.08 -15.94 28.30
N GLU A 217 -6.91 -16.38 27.85
CA GLU A 217 -5.70 -15.55 27.70
C GLU A 217 -5.40 -15.22 26.25
N GLU A 218 -5.79 -16.11 25.34
CA GLU A 218 -5.59 -16.01 23.90
C GLU A 218 -6.82 -16.54 23.14
N VAL A 219 -6.81 -16.41 21.82
CA VAL A 219 -7.90 -16.90 20.97
C VAL A 219 -8.02 -18.42 21.07
N GLU A 220 -9.20 -18.92 21.49
CA GLU A 220 -9.57 -20.33 21.49
C GLU A 220 -10.66 -20.62 20.46
N GLY A 221 -11.39 -19.60 20.04
CA GLY A 221 -12.41 -19.76 19.02
C GLY A 221 -13.01 -18.44 18.56
N VAL A 222 -13.80 -18.56 17.50
CA VAL A 222 -14.48 -17.44 16.85
C VAL A 222 -15.90 -17.84 16.47
N GLU A 223 -16.83 -16.93 16.69
CA GLU A 223 -18.22 -17.01 16.26
C GLU A 223 -18.43 -16.01 15.11
N ILE A 224 -18.91 -16.51 13.97
CA ILE A 224 -19.34 -15.70 12.84
C ILE A 224 -20.86 -15.77 12.70
N ALA A 225 -21.45 -14.76 12.05
CA ALA A 225 -22.86 -14.78 11.69
C ALA A 225 -23.10 -14.16 10.32
N ALA A 226 -24.22 -14.49 9.69
CA ALA A 226 -24.65 -13.82 8.47
C ALA A 226 -25.03 -12.37 8.77
N VAL A 227 -24.92 -11.51 7.73
CA VAL A 227 -25.33 -10.09 7.80
C VAL A 227 -26.40 -9.78 6.76
N ASP A 228 -27.28 -8.86 7.12
CA ASP A 228 -28.25 -8.28 6.20
C ASP A 228 -27.61 -7.20 5.29
N GLU A 229 -28.41 -6.58 4.43
CA GLU A 229 -27.97 -5.49 3.52
C GLU A 229 -27.47 -4.24 4.25
N LYS A 230 -27.82 -4.06 5.54
CA LYS A 230 -27.40 -2.97 6.41
C LYS A 230 -26.23 -3.36 7.32
N TRP A 231 -25.65 -4.54 7.12
CA TRP A 231 -24.56 -5.10 7.94
C TRP A 231 -24.96 -5.45 9.37
N ASN A 232 -26.26 -5.60 9.68
CA ASN A 232 -26.69 -6.11 10.96
C ASN A 232 -26.54 -7.63 11.00
N LEU A 233 -26.12 -8.17 12.14
CA LEU A 233 -26.04 -9.61 12.36
C LEU A 233 -27.45 -10.24 12.34
N ILE A 234 -27.59 -11.36 11.64
CA ILE A 234 -28.83 -12.14 11.57
C ILE A 234 -28.75 -13.22 12.65
N GLU A 235 -29.62 -13.13 13.65
CA GLU A 235 -29.72 -14.12 14.74
C GLU A 235 -30.08 -15.50 14.22
N GLY A 236 -29.51 -16.54 14.86
CA GLY A 236 -29.75 -17.93 14.49
C GLY A 236 -28.91 -18.43 13.30
N THR A 237 -28.03 -17.58 12.76
CA THR A 237 -27.11 -17.96 11.67
C THR A 237 -25.69 -18.21 12.13
N GLU A 238 -25.46 -18.21 13.44
CA GLU A 238 -24.15 -18.32 14.06
C GLU A 238 -23.45 -19.63 13.72
N LYS A 239 -22.14 -19.51 13.47
CA LYS A 239 -21.25 -20.66 13.27
C LYS A 239 -20.00 -20.47 14.13
N ASN A 240 -19.63 -21.50 14.86
CA ASN A 240 -18.47 -21.51 15.74
C ASN A 240 -17.32 -22.30 15.11
N PHE A 241 -16.11 -21.77 15.25
CA PHE A 241 -14.87 -22.40 14.82
C PHE A 241 -13.86 -22.41 15.96
N GLN A 242 -13.24 -23.55 16.20
CA GLN A 242 -12.08 -23.68 17.08
C GLN A 242 -10.84 -23.20 16.32
N VAL A 243 -10.25 -22.10 16.73
CA VAL A 243 -9.08 -21.46 16.12
C VAL A 243 -8.19 -20.89 17.19
N ASP A 244 -6.91 -20.79 16.91
CA ASP A 244 -5.93 -20.09 17.74
C ASP A 244 -5.54 -18.73 17.15
N THR A 245 -5.98 -18.44 15.94
CA THR A 245 -5.63 -17.19 15.25
C THR A 245 -6.76 -16.69 14.36
N VAL A 246 -6.99 -15.38 14.39
CA VAL A 246 -7.89 -14.67 13.48
C VAL A 246 -7.11 -13.61 12.73
N CYS A 247 -7.08 -13.72 11.40
CA CYS A 247 -6.41 -12.75 10.53
C CYS A 247 -7.42 -11.82 9.86
N LEU A 248 -7.16 -10.51 9.92
CA LEU A 248 -8.01 -9.47 9.36
C LEU A 248 -7.44 -8.94 8.04
N ALA A 249 -8.16 -9.11 6.93
CA ALA A 249 -7.85 -8.56 5.61
C ALA A 249 -8.98 -7.60 5.18
N VAL A 250 -9.29 -6.61 6.02
CA VAL A 250 -10.46 -5.74 5.92
C VAL A 250 -10.15 -4.38 5.27
N GLY A 251 -9.16 -4.36 4.41
CA GLY A 251 -8.75 -3.18 3.65
C GLY A 251 -7.49 -2.51 4.19
N LEU A 252 -7.10 -1.44 3.51
CA LEU A 252 -5.91 -0.64 3.78
C LEU A 252 -6.29 0.83 3.80
N ASN A 253 -5.55 1.64 4.57
CA ASN A 253 -5.72 3.08 4.69
C ASN A 253 -4.41 3.79 4.32
N PRO A 254 -4.43 4.78 3.42
CA PRO A 254 -3.26 5.58 3.08
C PRO A 254 -2.55 6.17 4.30
N MET A 255 -1.21 6.10 4.32
CA MET A 255 -0.37 6.70 5.37
C MET A 255 -0.08 8.16 5.01
N THR A 256 -0.91 9.07 5.51
CA THR A 256 -0.95 10.47 5.10
C THR A 256 -0.35 11.44 6.10
N GLU A 257 0.19 10.95 7.21
CA GLU A 257 0.66 11.74 8.34
C GLU A 257 1.68 12.83 7.94
N LEU A 258 2.67 12.47 7.10
CA LEU A 258 3.67 13.43 6.62
C LEU A 258 3.07 14.48 5.66
N ALA A 259 2.08 14.10 4.87
CA ALA A 259 1.37 15.04 4.00
C ALA A 259 0.51 16.03 4.81
N TRP A 260 -0.08 15.58 5.94
CA TRP A 260 -0.76 16.47 6.90
C TRP A 260 0.22 17.45 7.54
N MET A 261 1.39 16.97 8.01
CA MET A 261 2.40 17.81 8.66
C MET A 261 2.90 18.96 7.77
N VAL A 262 3.07 18.69 6.47
CA VAL A 262 3.54 19.72 5.52
C VAL A 262 2.42 20.65 5.04
N GLY A 263 1.16 20.38 5.40
CA GLY A 263 0.02 21.25 5.12
C GLY A 263 -0.72 20.96 3.82
N CYS A 264 -0.62 19.75 3.27
CA CYS A 264 -1.41 19.35 2.11
C CYS A 264 -2.92 19.41 2.40
N LYS A 265 -3.73 19.70 1.39
CA LYS A 265 -5.17 19.51 1.43
C LYS A 265 -5.53 18.08 1.04
N PHE A 266 -6.70 17.63 1.49
CA PHE A 266 -7.14 16.25 1.35
C PHE A 266 -8.55 16.18 0.78
N ASP A 267 -8.82 15.08 0.08
CA ASP A 267 -10.14 14.63 -0.29
C ASP A 267 -10.47 13.33 0.44
N PHE A 268 -11.75 13.06 0.70
CA PHE A 268 -12.21 11.82 1.30
C PHE A 268 -12.80 10.90 0.22
N ILE A 269 -12.07 9.85 -0.12
CA ILE A 269 -12.47 8.90 -1.15
C ILE A 269 -12.60 7.50 -0.53
N PRO A 270 -13.81 7.04 -0.16
CA PRO A 270 -14.03 5.73 0.46
C PRO A 270 -13.46 4.56 -0.36
N ALA A 271 -13.49 4.68 -1.70
CA ALA A 271 -12.95 3.66 -2.60
C ALA A 271 -11.43 3.47 -2.47
N PHE A 272 -10.71 4.46 -1.92
CA PHE A 272 -9.27 4.44 -1.67
C PHE A 272 -8.90 4.22 -0.20
N GLY A 273 -9.88 3.91 0.64
CA GLY A 273 -9.65 3.62 2.05
C GLY A 273 -9.72 4.83 2.97
N GLY A 274 -10.02 6.04 2.48
CA GLY A 274 -10.18 7.21 3.34
C GLY A 274 -9.64 8.52 2.75
N HIS A 275 -8.99 9.31 3.60
CA HIS A 275 -8.39 10.57 3.18
C HIS A 275 -7.14 10.34 2.34
N VAL A 276 -7.08 11.00 1.20
CA VAL A 276 -5.94 11.04 0.29
C VAL A 276 -5.53 12.49 0.02
N PRO A 277 -4.23 12.79 -0.15
CA PRO A 277 -3.81 14.14 -0.52
C PRO A 277 -4.43 14.55 -1.86
N LEU A 278 -4.93 15.77 -1.94
CA LEU A 278 -5.41 16.34 -3.19
C LEU A 278 -4.21 16.59 -4.12
N HIS A 279 -4.19 15.97 -5.30
CA HIS A 279 -3.03 15.98 -6.18
C HIS A 279 -3.34 15.66 -7.66
N ASP A 280 -2.38 16.03 -8.50
CA ASP A 280 -2.20 15.53 -9.88
C ASP A 280 -0.74 15.06 -10.09
N SER A 281 -0.20 14.28 -9.18
CA SER A 281 1.18 14.00 -8.80
C SER A 281 1.80 15.10 -7.93
N LYS A 282 1.53 16.40 -8.18
CA LYS A 282 1.86 17.51 -7.27
C LYS A 282 0.71 17.68 -6.29
N THR A 283 1.03 17.88 -5.02
CA THR A 283 0.05 18.25 -3.99
C THR A 283 -0.32 19.73 -4.06
N THR A 284 -1.14 20.18 -3.14
CA THR A 284 -1.47 21.59 -2.95
C THR A 284 -0.31 22.41 -2.35
N VAL A 285 0.75 21.73 -1.92
CA VAL A 285 1.97 22.37 -1.38
C VAL A 285 3.05 22.38 -2.44
N GLU A 286 3.59 23.58 -2.75
CA GLU A 286 4.61 23.75 -3.78
C GLU A 286 5.87 22.92 -3.50
N GLY A 287 6.25 22.10 -4.47
CA GLY A 287 7.43 21.24 -4.38
C GLY A 287 7.24 19.95 -3.60
N VAL A 288 6.01 19.63 -3.19
CA VAL A 288 5.64 18.36 -2.56
C VAL A 288 4.81 17.51 -3.54
N TYR A 289 5.24 16.28 -3.77
CA TYR A 289 4.63 15.29 -4.64
C TYR A 289 4.22 14.06 -3.84
N VAL A 290 3.28 13.29 -4.37
CA VAL A 290 2.81 12.02 -3.80
C VAL A 290 2.73 10.96 -4.87
N ALA A 291 2.95 9.68 -4.50
CA ALA A 291 2.84 8.55 -5.42
C ALA A 291 2.58 7.22 -4.67
N GLY A 292 1.87 6.31 -5.31
CA GLY A 292 1.53 5.00 -4.78
C GLY A 292 0.36 5.05 -3.78
N ASP A 293 0.28 4.08 -2.88
CA ASP A 293 -0.89 3.86 -2.03
C ASP A 293 -1.29 5.03 -1.12
N ILE A 294 -0.40 6.00 -0.89
CA ILE A 294 -0.78 7.27 -0.23
C ILE A 294 -1.83 8.05 -1.03
N THR A 295 -1.90 7.84 -2.35
CA THR A 295 -2.86 8.48 -3.25
C THR A 295 -4.14 7.66 -3.47
N GLY A 296 -4.26 6.55 -2.76
CA GLY A 296 -5.30 5.55 -2.89
C GLY A 296 -4.72 4.18 -3.24
N VAL A 297 -5.14 3.16 -2.51
CA VAL A 297 -4.58 1.81 -2.59
C VAL A 297 -4.89 1.13 -3.92
N GLU A 298 -3.83 0.76 -4.64
CA GLU A 298 -3.90 0.04 -5.92
C GLU A 298 -2.87 -1.12 -5.96
N GLU A 299 -2.67 -1.68 -7.17
CA GLU A 299 -1.64 -2.71 -7.40
C GLU A 299 -0.24 -2.08 -7.47
N ALA A 300 0.79 -2.86 -7.13
CA ALA A 300 2.17 -2.39 -7.17
C ALA A 300 2.61 -1.85 -8.55
N SER A 301 2.06 -2.38 -9.64
CA SER A 301 2.31 -1.89 -11.00
C SER A 301 1.84 -0.45 -11.19
N SER A 302 0.65 -0.12 -10.70
CA SER A 302 0.13 1.27 -10.71
C SER A 302 0.99 2.18 -9.83
N ALA A 303 1.40 1.68 -8.66
CA ALA A 303 2.28 2.42 -7.76
C ALA A 303 3.65 2.75 -8.39
N MET A 304 4.26 1.80 -9.15
CA MET A 304 5.47 2.06 -9.92
C MET A 304 5.29 3.18 -10.94
N GLU A 305 4.20 3.17 -11.70
CA GLU A 305 3.93 4.19 -12.70
C GLU A 305 3.61 5.55 -12.09
N GLU A 306 2.90 5.61 -10.97
CA GLU A 306 2.72 6.85 -10.23
C GLU A 306 4.06 7.39 -9.70
N GLY A 307 4.94 6.51 -9.23
CA GLY A 307 6.31 6.86 -8.85
C GLY A 307 7.11 7.42 -10.00
N ASN A 308 7.08 6.76 -11.17
CA ASN A 308 7.69 7.25 -12.39
C ASN A 308 7.20 8.66 -12.74
N MET A 309 5.89 8.90 -12.65
CA MET A 309 5.28 10.21 -12.92
C MET A 309 5.78 11.27 -11.94
N ALA A 310 5.79 10.98 -10.64
CA ALA A 310 6.25 11.92 -9.62
C ALA A 310 7.74 12.26 -9.77
N GLY A 311 8.60 11.26 -10.07
CA GLY A 311 10.01 11.45 -10.31
C GLY A 311 10.28 12.33 -11.53
N VAL A 312 9.60 12.09 -12.66
CA VAL A 312 9.68 12.92 -13.87
C VAL A 312 9.21 14.36 -13.59
N CYS A 313 8.08 14.51 -12.87
CA CYS A 313 7.56 15.83 -12.51
C CYS A 313 8.54 16.63 -11.61
N ALA A 314 9.16 15.97 -10.64
CA ALA A 314 10.13 16.60 -9.74
C ALA A 314 11.41 17.02 -10.48
N ALA A 315 11.94 16.14 -11.34
CA ALA A 315 13.12 16.43 -12.16
C ALA A 315 12.89 17.58 -13.15
N TRP A 316 11.76 17.58 -13.83
CA TRP A 316 11.36 18.66 -14.73
C TRP A 316 11.24 20.01 -14.00
N ALA A 317 10.59 20.02 -12.83
CA ALA A 317 10.43 21.22 -12.03
C ALA A 317 11.75 21.79 -11.46
N LEU A 318 12.84 21.02 -11.53
CA LEU A 318 14.21 21.44 -11.17
C LEU A 318 15.07 21.78 -12.39
N GLY A 319 14.53 21.63 -13.61
CA GLY A 319 15.25 21.94 -14.85
C GLY A 319 16.19 20.81 -15.33
N TYR A 320 16.09 19.61 -14.79
CA TYR A 320 16.87 18.44 -15.23
C TYR A 320 16.32 17.78 -16.49
N LEU A 321 15.09 18.10 -16.88
CA LEU A 321 14.46 17.67 -18.13
C LEU A 321 13.92 18.88 -18.88
N SER A 322 14.02 18.86 -20.21
CA SER A 322 13.29 19.81 -21.05
C SER A 322 11.78 19.60 -20.97
N GLN A 323 11.01 20.56 -21.47
CA GLN A 323 9.56 20.43 -21.52
C GLN A 323 9.12 19.26 -22.40
N GLU A 324 9.79 19.10 -23.55
CA GLU A 324 9.52 18.04 -24.53
C GLU A 324 9.81 16.66 -23.96
N GLU A 325 10.98 16.46 -23.34
CA GLU A 325 11.37 15.20 -22.68
C GLU A 325 10.41 14.82 -21.55
N ALA A 326 10.06 15.80 -20.71
CA ALA A 326 9.12 15.56 -19.60
C ALA A 326 7.72 15.21 -20.12
N GLN A 327 7.25 15.88 -21.17
CA GLN A 327 5.94 15.63 -21.75
C GLN A 327 5.87 14.23 -22.39
N GLU A 328 6.88 13.85 -23.17
CA GLU A 328 6.95 12.51 -23.78
C GLU A 328 6.91 11.41 -22.71
N LYS A 329 7.73 11.53 -21.65
CA LYS A 329 7.75 10.57 -20.54
C LYS A 329 6.41 10.48 -19.83
N LYS A 330 5.76 11.61 -19.51
CA LYS A 330 4.44 11.66 -18.87
C LYS A 330 3.38 10.97 -19.70
N GLU A 331 3.37 11.21 -21.03
CA GLU A 331 2.41 10.56 -21.93
C GLU A 331 2.60 9.04 -21.99
N GLN A 332 3.86 8.57 -22.00
CA GLN A 332 4.16 7.14 -21.95
C GLN A 332 3.67 6.52 -20.65
N ILE A 333 3.96 7.15 -19.51
CA ILE A 333 3.52 6.68 -18.18
C ILE A 333 1.99 6.69 -18.11
N GLN A 334 1.34 7.76 -18.57
CA GLN A 334 -0.12 7.86 -18.56
C GLN A 334 -0.79 6.77 -19.42
N ARG A 335 -0.23 6.44 -20.57
CA ARG A 335 -0.73 5.31 -21.40
C ARG A 335 -0.65 3.98 -20.64
N ARG A 336 0.46 3.70 -19.92
CA ARG A 336 0.59 2.49 -19.10
C ARG A 336 -0.39 2.48 -17.93
N LEU A 337 -0.56 3.60 -17.21
CA LEU A 337 -1.57 3.74 -16.14
C LEU A 337 -2.99 3.49 -16.66
N ASN A 338 -3.36 4.06 -17.80
CA ASN A 338 -4.66 3.84 -18.41
C ASN A 338 -4.89 2.36 -18.76
N THR A 339 -3.87 1.66 -19.23
CA THR A 339 -3.93 0.22 -19.49
C THR A 339 -4.12 -0.58 -18.20
N LEU A 340 -3.36 -0.27 -17.15
CA LEU A 340 -3.47 -0.94 -15.84
C LEU A 340 -4.84 -0.71 -15.18
N ARG A 341 -5.44 0.45 -15.41
CA ARG A 341 -6.76 0.84 -14.88
C ARG A 341 -7.92 0.53 -15.83
N SER A 342 -7.71 -0.33 -16.84
CA SER A 342 -8.75 -0.77 -17.78
C SER A 342 -9.42 -2.07 -17.33
N GLY A 343 -10.58 -2.38 -17.94
CA GLY A 343 -11.34 -3.60 -17.69
C GLY A 343 -12.09 -3.60 -16.36
N VAL A 344 -12.83 -4.69 -16.12
CA VAL A 344 -13.81 -4.81 -15.00
C VAL A 344 -13.24 -4.51 -13.60
N PHE A 345 -11.97 -4.83 -13.36
CA PHE A 345 -11.32 -4.58 -12.08
C PHE A 345 -10.68 -3.18 -11.98
N GLY A 346 -10.41 -2.54 -13.11
CA GLY A 346 -9.76 -1.22 -13.17
C GLY A 346 -10.72 -0.03 -13.20
N GLU A 347 -11.92 -0.20 -13.75
CA GLU A 347 -12.89 0.91 -14.00
C GLU A 347 -13.24 1.71 -12.76
N ARG A 348 -13.50 1.04 -11.63
CA ARG A 348 -13.82 1.74 -10.37
C ARG A 348 -12.64 2.59 -9.89
N ARG A 349 -11.42 2.06 -9.99
CA ARG A 349 -10.20 2.79 -9.62
C ARG A 349 -9.96 3.97 -10.55
N ARG A 350 -10.14 3.76 -11.86
CA ARG A 350 -10.04 4.81 -12.86
C ARG A 350 -10.99 5.96 -12.55
N ALA A 351 -12.27 5.68 -12.33
CA ALA A 351 -13.28 6.70 -12.00
C ALA A 351 -12.91 7.50 -10.73
N SER A 352 -12.38 6.84 -9.69
CA SER A 352 -11.93 7.51 -8.47
C SER A 352 -10.69 8.38 -8.71
N LYS A 353 -9.76 7.96 -9.56
CA LYS A 353 -8.59 8.77 -9.94
C LYS A 353 -8.96 9.96 -10.83
N GLU A 354 -9.90 9.78 -11.75
CA GLU A 354 -10.43 10.87 -12.58
C GLU A 354 -11.10 11.93 -11.71
N LYS A 355 -11.92 11.51 -10.71
CA LYS A 355 -12.49 12.43 -9.73
C LYS A 355 -11.41 13.21 -8.98
N GLN A 356 -10.37 12.54 -8.49
CA GLN A 356 -9.23 13.16 -7.78
C GLN A 356 -8.53 14.25 -8.61
N LEU A 357 -8.32 13.97 -9.90
CA LEU A 357 -7.72 14.93 -10.83
C LEU A 357 -8.65 16.15 -11.07
N GLU A 358 -9.95 15.90 -11.18
CA GLU A 358 -10.95 16.96 -11.34
C GLU A 358 -11.03 17.83 -10.09
N ASP A 359 -11.05 17.23 -8.89
CA ASP A 359 -11.07 17.96 -7.62
C ASP A 359 -9.81 18.83 -7.47
N MET A 360 -8.64 18.34 -7.90
CA MET A 360 -7.40 19.14 -7.91
C MET A 360 -7.47 20.30 -8.92
N ARG A 361 -8.11 20.10 -10.08
CA ARG A 361 -8.33 21.17 -11.07
C ARG A 361 -9.22 22.25 -10.49
N ILE A 362 -10.35 21.88 -9.89
CA ILE A 362 -11.28 22.80 -9.23
C ILE A 362 -10.56 23.62 -8.14
N TYR A 363 -9.76 22.95 -7.30
CA TYR A 363 -8.97 23.63 -6.28
C TYR A 363 -8.02 24.69 -6.86
N ARG A 364 -7.32 24.39 -7.96
CA ARG A 364 -6.40 25.33 -8.61
C ARG A 364 -7.10 26.53 -9.24
N GLU A 365 -8.33 26.35 -9.68
CA GLU A 365 -9.17 27.42 -10.21
C GLU A 365 -9.83 28.28 -9.11
N GLY A 366 -9.50 28.03 -7.83
CA GLY A 366 -10.03 28.76 -6.67
C GLY A 366 -11.39 28.28 -6.19
N GLY A 367 -11.85 27.12 -6.67
CA GLY A 367 -13.08 26.46 -6.20
C GLY A 367 -12.90 25.77 -4.84
N ASN A 368 -13.99 25.59 -4.12
CA ASN A 368 -14.02 24.76 -2.91
C ASN A 368 -14.21 23.29 -3.30
N VAL A 369 -13.30 22.44 -2.86
CA VAL A 369 -13.43 20.97 -2.89
C VAL A 369 -13.92 20.54 -1.51
N LEU A 370 -15.13 19.95 -1.47
CA LEU A 370 -15.77 19.43 -0.24
C LEU A 370 -15.46 17.95 -0.08
#